data_95791a7280f658c218a2bc1f9b81df91
#
_entry.id   95791a7280f658c218a2bc1f9b81df91
#
_cell.length_a   1.000
_cell.length_b   1.000
_cell.length_c   1.000
_cell.angle_alpha   90.00
_cell.angle_beta   90.00
_cell.angle_gamma   90.00
#
_symmetry.space_group_name_H-M   'P 1'
#
loop_
_entity.id
_entity.type
_entity.pdbx_description
1 polymer ?
#
loop_
_entity_poly.entity_id
_entity_poly.type
_entity_poly.pdbx_seq_one_letter_code
_entity_poly.pdbx_strand_id
1 'polypeptide(L)'
;MKAVTALIASLVLLSPVAHAHGISEEARRRMLEGGDLQYLILGAEHMITGYDHLLFLFGVMFFLTSFSSILRFVTAFTIGHTITLISATYLGITANYFLIDAIIALTVIYKGFENLDGFPKVFGTKSPNLLFMVVLFGLIHGFGLSTRLQQLPIREDSGLLMHILSFNVGVEFGQIAALIVMWIALNLLRRTRH
;
A
#
# COMPACT_ATOMS: atom_id res chain seq x y z
N MET A 1 9.70 24.20 5.42
CA MET A 1 8.69 24.08 4.36
C MET A 1 9.30 24.01 2.95
N LYS A 2 10.08 24.99 2.49
CA LYS A 2 10.63 24.99 1.10
C LYS A 2 11.44 23.73 0.72
N ALA A 3 12.23 23.16 1.63
CA ALA A 3 13.04 21.96 1.38
C ALA A 3 12.17 20.68 1.21
N VAL A 4 11.07 20.54 1.96
CA VAL A 4 10.14 19.42 1.84
C VAL A 4 9.35 19.50 0.54
N THR A 5 8.94 20.71 0.13
CA THR A 5 8.25 20.94 -1.14
C THR A 5 9.18 20.63 -2.33
N ALA A 6 10.46 21.03 -2.25
CA ALA A 6 11.45 20.73 -3.27
C ALA A 6 11.74 19.21 -3.38
N LEU A 7 11.80 18.50 -2.25
CA LEU A 7 12.00 17.04 -2.22
C LEU A 7 10.80 16.30 -2.83
N ILE A 8 9.57 16.71 -2.50
CA ILE A 8 8.35 16.15 -3.08
C ILE A 8 8.29 16.44 -4.58
N ALA A 9 8.60 17.66 -4.99
CA ALA A 9 8.64 18.05 -6.41
C ALA A 9 9.71 17.26 -7.19
N SER A 10 10.91 17.04 -6.62
CA SER A 10 11.96 16.26 -7.28
C SER A 10 11.60 14.76 -7.36
N LEU A 11 10.94 14.20 -6.36
CA LEU A 11 10.42 12.81 -6.40
C LEU A 11 9.36 12.62 -7.48
N VAL A 12 8.50 13.61 -7.69
CA VAL A 12 7.46 13.60 -8.74
C VAL A 12 8.07 13.78 -10.13
N LEU A 13 9.09 14.62 -10.28
CA LEU A 13 9.73 14.91 -11.56
C LEU A 13 10.76 13.85 -12.01
N LEU A 14 11.29 13.05 -11.07
CA LEU A 14 12.22 11.96 -11.36
C LEU A 14 11.52 10.62 -11.61
N SER A 15 10.18 10.57 -11.59
CA SER A 15 9.44 9.37 -11.93
C SER A 15 9.59 9.13 -13.45
N PRO A 16 10.35 8.11 -13.91
CA PRO A 16 10.20 7.64 -15.28
C PRO A 16 8.75 7.22 -15.42
N VAL A 17 8.11 7.61 -16.51
CA VAL A 17 6.69 7.41 -16.86
C VAL A 17 6.07 6.31 -16.00
N ALA A 18 5.31 6.71 -15.00
CA ALA A 18 4.70 5.78 -14.08
C ALA A 18 3.78 4.87 -14.91
N HIS A 19 4.24 3.66 -15.19
CA HIS A 19 3.34 2.58 -15.51
C HIS A 19 2.59 2.33 -14.22
N ALA A 20 1.52 3.11 -14.05
CA ALA A 20 0.66 3.04 -12.89
C ALA A 20 0.23 1.58 -12.74
N HIS A 21 0.82 0.89 -11.74
CA HIS A 21 0.35 -0.36 -11.15
C HIS A 21 0.04 -1.55 -12.11
N GLY A 22 0.55 -1.57 -13.35
CA GLY A 22 0.51 -2.75 -14.20
C GLY A 22 1.37 -3.87 -13.61
N ILE A 23 0.90 -5.12 -13.64
CA ILE A 23 1.79 -6.26 -13.41
C ILE A 23 2.79 -6.26 -14.57
N SER A 24 4.10 -6.09 -14.29
CA SER A 24 5.14 -6.13 -15.33
C SER A 24 5.18 -7.51 -15.97
N GLU A 25 5.64 -7.61 -17.22
CA GLU A 25 5.80 -8.91 -17.90
C GLU A 25 6.73 -9.84 -17.12
N GLU A 26 7.75 -9.30 -16.47
CA GLU A 26 8.63 -10.10 -15.60
C GLU A 26 7.87 -10.64 -14.38
N ALA A 27 7.10 -9.80 -13.69
CA ALA A 27 6.28 -10.22 -12.55
C ALA A 27 5.22 -11.25 -12.98
N ARG A 28 4.60 -11.04 -14.16
CA ARG A 28 3.65 -11.98 -14.75
C ARG A 28 4.28 -13.36 -14.98
N ARG A 29 5.46 -13.41 -15.60
CA ARG A 29 6.20 -14.66 -15.83
C ARG A 29 6.51 -15.35 -14.51
N ARG A 30 7.02 -14.60 -13.53
CA ARG A 30 7.33 -15.12 -12.18
C ARG A 30 6.09 -15.64 -11.45
N MET A 31 4.92 -15.05 -11.65
CA MET A 31 3.65 -15.55 -11.11
C MET A 31 3.20 -16.85 -11.76
N LEU A 32 3.40 -17.00 -13.07
CA LEU A 32 2.97 -18.20 -13.81
C LEU A 32 3.92 -19.39 -13.63
N GLU A 33 5.21 -19.14 -13.49
CA GLU A 33 6.25 -20.18 -13.41
C GLU A 33 6.72 -20.46 -11.97
N GLY A 34 6.41 -19.56 -11.02
CA GLY A 34 6.92 -19.60 -9.66
C GLY A 34 5.96 -20.24 -8.66
N GLY A 35 6.53 -20.79 -7.57
CA GLY A 35 5.76 -21.25 -6.40
C GLY A 35 5.60 -20.17 -5.34
N ASP A 36 5.11 -20.55 -4.15
CA ASP A 36 4.79 -19.67 -3.03
C ASP A 36 5.91 -18.69 -2.67
N LEU A 37 7.17 -19.10 -2.74
CA LEU A 37 8.31 -18.21 -2.46
C LEU A 37 8.40 -17.04 -3.45
N GLN A 38 8.09 -17.27 -4.73
CA GLN A 38 8.07 -16.20 -5.73
C GLN A 38 6.93 -15.21 -5.45
N TYR A 39 5.76 -15.70 -5.05
CA TYR A 39 4.65 -14.84 -4.65
C TYR A 39 4.99 -14.00 -3.40
N LEU A 40 5.69 -14.57 -2.43
CA LEU A 40 6.17 -13.83 -1.26
C LEU A 40 7.13 -12.70 -1.66
N ILE A 41 8.12 -12.99 -2.52
CA ILE A 41 9.05 -11.97 -3.01
C ILE A 41 8.32 -10.89 -3.79
N LEU A 42 7.41 -11.27 -4.69
CA LEU A 42 6.61 -10.33 -5.47
C LEU A 42 5.72 -9.44 -4.58
N GLY A 43 5.18 -9.98 -3.49
CA GLY A 43 4.43 -9.19 -2.50
C GLY A 43 5.29 -8.14 -1.83
N ALA A 44 6.51 -8.48 -1.41
CA ALA A 44 7.45 -7.54 -0.83
C ALA A 44 7.89 -6.47 -1.85
N GLU A 45 8.20 -6.86 -3.08
CA GLU A 45 8.53 -5.95 -4.18
C GLU A 45 7.37 -5.00 -4.48
N HIS A 46 6.14 -5.51 -4.60
CA HIS A 46 4.93 -4.71 -4.82
C HIS A 46 4.76 -3.60 -3.78
N MET A 47 4.97 -3.95 -2.51
CA MET A 47 4.87 -3.00 -1.41
C MET A 47 5.97 -1.92 -1.47
N ILE A 48 7.21 -2.31 -1.75
CA ILE A 48 8.36 -1.39 -1.75
C ILE A 48 8.37 -0.51 -3.00
N THR A 49 7.83 -0.99 -4.12
CA THR A 49 7.80 -0.24 -5.39
C THR A 49 6.51 0.55 -5.59
N GLY A 50 5.44 0.25 -4.83
CA GLY A 50 4.18 0.97 -4.87
C GLY A 50 4.27 2.32 -4.14
N TYR A 51 4.41 3.43 -4.89
CA TYR A 51 4.52 4.77 -4.30
C TYR A 51 3.31 5.18 -3.47
N ASP A 52 2.12 4.77 -3.86
CA ASP A 52 0.87 4.97 -3.12
C ASP A 52 0.90 4.29 -1.76
N HIS A 53 1.36 3.03 -1.70
CA HIS A 53 1.55 2.30 -0.45
C HIS A 53 2.59 2.99 0.44
N LEU A 54 3.73 3.39 -0.12
CA LEU A 54 4.79 4.07 0.64
C LEU A 54 4.33 5.43 1.17
N LEU A 55 3.62 6.22 0.35
CA LEU A 55 3.09 7.53 0.77
C LEU A 55 2.00 7.38 1.83
N PHE A 56 1.11 6.41 1.68
CA PHE A 56 0.09 6.11 2.68
C PHE A 56 0.74 5.68 4.01
N LEU A 57 1.70 4.76 3.94
CA LEU A 57 2.43 4.24 5.09
C LEU A 57 3.20 5.36 5.82
N PHE A 58 3.85 6.25 5.07
CA PHE A 58 4.51 7.44 5.60
C PHE A 58 3.50 8.35 6.32
N GLY A 59 2.33 8.58 5.71
CA GLY A 59 1.25 9.36 6.30
C GLY A 59 0.73 8.78 7.61
N VAL A 60 0.57 7.45 7.69
CA VAL A 60 0.16 6.75 8.92
C VAL A 60 1.24 6.85 9.98
N MET A 61 2.51 6.62 9.63
CA MET A 61 3.63 6.63 10.57
C MET A 61 3.90 8.02 11.18
N PHE A 62 3.54 9.09 10.48
CA PHE A 62 3.86 10.46 10.91
C PHE A 62 3.34 10.80 12.31
N PHE A 63 2.21 10.23 12.72
CA PHE A 63 1.59 10.39 14.02
C PHE A 63 1.79 9.24 15.00
N LEU A 64 2.32 8.11 14.52
CA LEU A 64 2.55 6.96 15.38
C LEU A 64 3.98 7.00 15.93
N THR A 65 4.09 7.06 17.25
CA THR A 65 5.38 7.11 17.95
C THR A 65 5.82 5.77 18.49
N SER A 66 4.90 4.79 18.59
CA SER A 66 5.15 3.46 19.13
C SER A 66 5.22 2.42 18.00
N PHE A 67 6.28 1.61 17.99
CA PHE A 67 6.44 0.51 17.04
C PHE A 67 5.28 -0.50 17.10
N SER A 68 4.79 -0.81 18.30
CA SER A 68 3.63 -1.71 18.46
C SER A 68 2.35 -1.14 17.80
N SER A 69 2.14 0.18 17.91
CA SER A 69 1.02 0.83 17.21
C SER A 69 1.18 0.75 15.70
N ILE A 70 2.39 1.03 15.19
CA ILE A 70 2.70 0.93 13.76
C ILE A 70 2.39 -0.48 13.25
N LEU A 71 2.89 -1.51 13.93
CA LEU A 71 2.66 -2.90 13.55
C LEU A 71 1.17 -3.25 13.51
N ARG A 72 0.38 -2.80 14.50
CA ARG A 72 -1.08 -3.00 14.53
C ARG A 72 -1.77 -2.42 13.29
N PHE A 73 -1.38 -1.23 12.85
CA PHE A 73 -1.97 -0.59 11.67
C PHE A 73 -1.54 -1.26 10.38
N VAL A 74 -0.29 -1.70 10.29
CA VAL A 74 0.24 -2.48 9.15
C VAL A 74 -0.55 -3.78 9.00
N THR A 75 -0.64 -4.57 10.06
CA THR A 75 -1.40 -5.83 10.03
C THR A 75 -2.89 -5.60 9.73
N ALA A 76 -3.50 -4.54 10.26
CA ALA A 76 -4.88 -4.20 9.94
C ALA A 76 -5.09 -3.87 8.45
N PHE A 77 -4.15 -3.15 7.83
CA PHE A 77 -4.16 -2.90 6.39
C PHE A 77 -4.03 -4.23 5.60
N THR A 78 -3.05 -5.06 5.96
CA THR A 78 -2.82 -6.36 5.29
C THR A 78 -4.03 -7.29 5.42
N ILE A 79 -4.72 -7.30 6.57
CA ILE A 79 -5.97 -8.07 6.74
C ILE A 79 -7.04 -7.58 5.76
N GLY A 80 -7.30 -6.27 5.68
CA GLY A 80 -8.26 -5.70 4.75
C GLY A 80 -7.89 -6.04 3.29
N HIS A 81 -6.62 -5.87 2.93
CA HIS A 81 -6.08 -6.19 1.62
C HIS A 81 -6.28 -7.66 1.25
N THR A 82 -5.94 -8.56 2.17
CA THR A 82 -6.08 -10.02 1.97
C THR A 82 -7.53 -10.43 1.77
N ILE A 83 -8.45 -9.90 2.58
CA ILE A 83 -9.89 -10.22 2.48
C ILE A 83 -10.41 -9.89 1.08
N THR A 84 -10.12 -8.69 0.58
CA THR A 84 -10.64 -8.27 -0.72
C THR A 84 -9.89 -8.97 -1.86
N LEU A 85 -8.58 -9.15 -1.75
CA LEU A 85 -7.80 -9.85 -2.75
C LEU A 85 -8.31 -11.28 -2.96
N ILE A 86 -8.55 -12.03 -1.88
CA ILE A 86 -9.10 -13.38 -1.93
C ILE A 86 -10.53 -13.35 -2.48
N SER A 87 -11.43 -12.62 -1.81
CA SER A 87 -12.85 -12.66 -2.13
C SER A 87 -13.15 -12.19 -3.57
N ALA A 88 -12.55 -11.07 -4.00
CA ALA A 88 -12.78 -10.56 -5.34
C ALA A 88 -12.17 -11.47 -6.42
N THR A 89 -11.00 -12.07 -6.17
CA THR A 89 -10.38 -13.01 -7.12
C THR A 89 -11.21 -14.28 -7.28
N TYR A 90 -11.68 -14.89 -6.19
CA TYR A 90 -12.48 -16.12 -6.26
C TYR A 90 -13.89 -15.88 -6.81
N LEU A 91 -14.53 -14.77 -6.44
CA LEU A 91 -15.87 -14.42 -6.92
C LEU A 91 -15.86 -13.85 -8.34
N GLY A 92 -14.70 -13.57 -8.92
CA GLY A 92 -14.58 -12.97 -10.24
C GLY A 92 -15.08 -11.52 -10.30
N ILE A 93 -15.02 -10.80 -9.18
CA ILE A 93 -15.45 -9.41 -9.12
C ILE A 93 -14.32 -8.53 -9.64
N THR A 94 -14.58 -7.83 -10.75
CA THR A 94 -13.63 -6.88 -11.36
C THR A 94 -14.25 -5.50 -11.45
N ALA A 95 -13.42 -4.48 -11.54
CA ALA A 95 -13.83 -3.11 -11.80
C ALA A 95 -12.85 -2.40 -12.74
N ASN A 96 -13.19 -1.19 -13.16
CA ASN A 96 -12.27 -0.38 -13.95
C ASN A 96 -11.03 -0.04 -13.09
N TYR A 97 -9.86 -0.54 -13.49
CA TYR A 97 -8.63 -0.37 -12.73
C TYR A 97 -8.20 1.10 -12.59
N PHE A 98 -8.48 1.96 -13.59
CA PHE A 98 -8.20 3.40 -13.48
C PHE A 98 -9.04 4.07 -12.38
N LEU A 99 -10.30 3.66 -12.26
CA LEU A 99 -11.18 4.15 -11.20
C LEU A 99 -10.65 3.73 -9.82
N ILE A 100 -10.20 2.48 -9.70
CA ILE A 100 -9.65 1.97 -8.44
C ILE A 100 -8.36 2.72 -8.09
N ASP A 101 -7.45 2.90 -9.04
CA ASP A 101 -6.20 3.65 -8.84
C ASP A 101 -6.49 5.11 -8.41
N ALA A 102 -7.51 5.75 -8.99
CA ALA A 102 -7.95 7.08 -8.57
C ALA A 102 -8.48 7.08 -7.11
N ILE A 103 -9.24 6.06 -6.73
CA ILE A 103 -9.73 5.93 -5.34
C ILE A 103 -8.55 5.65 -4.39
N ILE A 104 -7.58 4.83 -4.77
CA ILE A 104 -6.35 4.61 -4.01
C ILE A 104 -5.60 5.93 -3.80
N ALA A 105 -5.44 6.75 -4.84
CA ALA A 105 -4.82 8.06 -4.71
C ALA A 105 -5.60 8.98 -3.75
N LEU A 106 -6.94 8.92 -3.76
CA LEU A 106 -7.78 9.65 -2.80
C LEU A 106 -7.55 9.20 -1.36
N THR A 107 -7.22 7.92 -1.08
CA THR A 107 -6.88 7.47 0.28
C THR A 107 -5.61 8.14 0.80
N VAL A 108 -4.62 8.38 -0.06
CA VAL A 108 -3.40 9.11 0.28
C VAL A 108 -3.70 10.58 0.56
N ILE A 109 -4.52 11.22 -0.29
CA ILE A 109 -4.97 12.61 -0.09
C ILE A 109 -5.75 12.74 1.21
N TYR A 110 -6.68 11.81 1.50
CA TYR A 110 -7.41 11.74 2.75
C TYR A 110 -6.47 11.71 3.95
N LYS A 111 -5.43 10.86 3.91
CA LYS A 111 -4.47 10.77 5.00
C LYS A 111 -3.65 12.05 5.17
N GLY A 112 -3.28 12.69 4.08
CA GLY A 112 -2.63 14.00 4.11
C GLY A 112 -3.53 15.08 4.72
N PHE A 113 -4.81 15.12 4.35
CA PHE A 113 -5.81 16.03 4.91
C PHE A 113 -6.02 15.82 6.41
N GLU A 114 -6.13 14.55 6.84
CA GLU A 114 -6.23 14.21 8.27
C GLU A 114 -4.99 14.68 9.04
N ASN A 115 -3.81 14.46 8.49
CA ASN A 115 -2.53 14.83 9.11
C ASN A 115 -2.35 16.36 9.26
N LEU A 116 -3.07 17.15 8.50
CA LEU A 116 -3.09 18.62 8.58
C LEU A 116 -4.19 19.15 9.50
N ASP A 117 -4.83 18.30 10.31
CA ASP A 117 -6.02 18.61 11.13
C ASP A 117 -7.19 19.14 10.28
N GLY A 118 -7.33 18.62 9.05
CA GLY A 118 -8.32 19.09 8.10
C GLY A 118 -9.75 18.92 8.63
N PHE A 119 -10.06 17.80 9.30
CA PHE A 119 -11.41 17.56 9.85
C PHE A 119 -11.81 18.61 10.89
N PRO A 120 -11.03 18.89 11.94
CA PRO A 120 -11.35 19.96 12.88
C PRO A 120 -11.40 21.35 12.23
N LYS A 121 -10.47 21.66 11.30
CA LYS A 121 -10.35 22.99 10.71
C LYS A 121 -11.44 23.31 9.69
N VAL A 122 -11.88 22.33 8.91
CA VAL A 122 -12.83 22.54 7.80
C VAL A 122 -14.25 22.19 8.23
N PHE A 123 -14.42 21.10 8.97
CA PHE A 123 -15.74 20.56 9.32
C PHE A 123 -16.10 20.72 10.80
N GLY A 124 -15.17 21.16 11.65
CA GLY A 124 -15.39 21.26 13.10
C GLY A 124 -15.61 19.91 13.80
N THR A 125 -15.24 18.81 13.16
CA THR A 125 -15.46 17.44 13.65
C THR A 125 -14.13 16.72 13.90
N LYS A 126 -14.17 15.66 14.71
CA LYS A 126 -13.00 14.78 14.88
C LYS A 126 -12.79 13.91 13.64
N SER A 127 -11.53 13.57 13.36
CA SER A 127 -11.20 12.58 12.35
C SER A 127 -11.86 11.22 12.66
N PRO A 128 -12.27 10.45 11.63
CA PRO A 128 -12.72 9.08 11.81
C PRO A 128 -11.69 8.20 12.51
N ASN A 129 -12.14 7.06 13.06
CA ASN A 129 -11.21 6.14 13.73
C ASN A 129 -10.13 5.65 12.75
N LEU A 130 -8.87 5.89 13.08
CA LEU A 130 -7.73 5.59 12.21
C LEU A 130 -7.66 4.09 11.87
N LEU A 131 -7.89 3.20 12.83
CA LEU A 131 -7.83 1.75 12.57
C LEU A 131 -8.91 1.32 11.57
N PHE A 132 -10.12 1.82 11.73
CA PHE A 132 -11.21 1.56 10.79
C PHE A 132 -10.87 2.04 9.38
N MET A 133 -10.32 3.26 9.26
CA MET A 133 -9.94 3.80 7.96
C MET A 133 -8.81 3.01 7.30
N VAL A 134 -7.84 2.54 8.09
CA VAL A 134 -6.73 1.71 7.57
C VAL A 134 -7.22 0.37 7.04
N VAL A 135 -8.15 -0.29 7.73
CA VAL A 135 -8.79 -1.53 7.22
C VAL A 135 -9.56 -1.25 5.93
N LEU A 136 -10.35 -0.17 5.89
CA LEU A 136 -11.10 0.23 4.69
C LEU A 136 -10.17 0.49 3.50
N PHE A 137 -9.05 1.16 3.73
CA PHE A 137 -8.07 1.42 2.68
C PHE A 137 -7.38 0.14 2.23
N GLY A 138 -7.08 -0.79 3.15
CA GLY A 138 -6.61 -2.12 2.81
C GLY A 138 -7.58 -2.86 1.87
N LEU A 139 -8.89 -2.84 2.17
CA LEU A 139 -9.92 -3.43 1.31
C LEU A 139 -9.88 -2.84 -0.11
N ILE A 140 -9.75 -1.52 -0.24
CA ILE A 140 -9.68 -0.84 -1.54
C ILE A 140 -8.42 -1.26 -2.32
N HIS A 141 -7.27 -1.25 -1.66
CA HIS A 141 -6.00 -1.63 -2.28
C HIS A 141 -5.98 -3.10 -2.73
N GLY A 142 -6.50 -4.02 -1.91
CA GLY A 142 -6.65 -5.43 -2.27
C GLY A 142 -7.55 -5.64 -3.49
N PHE A 143 -8.59 -4.83 -3.64
CA PHE A 143 -9.47 -4.89 -4.81
C PHE A 143 -8.73 -4.44 -6.10
N GLY A 144 -7.87 -3.42 -6.00
CA GLY A 144 -7.03 -3.00 -7.11
C GLY A 144 -6.14 -4.11 -7.63
N LEU A 145 -5.44 -4.79 -6.75
CA LEU A 145 -4.58 -5.92 -7.13
C LEU A 145 -5.39 -7.12 -7.65
N SER A 146 -6.52 -7.46 -7.01
CA SER A 146 -7.39 -8.54 -7.48
C SER A 146 -7.85 -8.35 -8.92
N THR A 147 -8.28 -7.13 -9.28
CA THR A 147 -8.71 -6.81 -10.65
C THR A 147 -7.60 -7.06 -11.67
N ARG A 148 -6.34 -6.86 -11.31
CA ARG A 148 -5.16 -7.11 -12.17
C ARG A 148 -4.77 -8.57 -12.21
N LEU A 149 -4.80 -9.26 -11.08
CA LEU A 149 -4.53 -10.70 -11.02
C LEU A 149 -5.50 -11.50 -11.88
N GLN A 150 -6.76 -11.09 -11.94
CA GLN A 150 -7.78 -11.74 -12.75
C GLN A 150 -7.56 -11.61 -14.27
N GLN A 151 -6.64 -10.76 -14.71
CA GLN A 151 -6.19 -10.70 -16.12
C GLN A 151 -5.18 -11.81 -16.46
N LEU A 152 -4.66 -12.53 -15.47
CA LEU A 152 -3.76 -13.65 -15.65
C LEU A 152 -4.55 -14.98 -15.67
N PRO A 153 -4.08 -16.01 -16.36
CA PRO A 153 -4.72 -17.33 -16.40
C PRO A 153 -4.40 -18.14 -15.13
N ILE A 154 -4.53 -17.54 -13.96
CA ILE A 154 -4.20 -18.17 -12.66
C ILE A 154 -5.43 -18.69 -11.91
N ARG A 155 -6.64 -18.45 -12.41
CA ARG A 155 -7.89 -18.85 -11.69
C ARG A 155 -8.06 -20.36 -11.59
N GLU A 156 -7.46 -21.13 -12.49
CA GLU A 156 -7.50 -22.60 -12.52
C GLU A 156 -6.37 -23.25 -11.70
N ASP A 157 -5.48 -22.42 -11.12
CA ASP A 157 -4.40 -22.90 -10.29
C ASP A 157 -4.92 -23.41 -8.95
N SER A 158 -4.69 -24.71 -8.68
CA SER A 158 -5.07 -25.34 -7.42
C SER A 158 -4.33 -24.76 -6.20
N GLY A 159 -3.18 -24.10 -6.40
CA GLY A 159 -2.36 -23.43 -5.40
C GLY A 159 -2.73 -21.94 -5.15
N LEU A 160 -3.69 -21.39 -5.89
CA LEU A 160 -3.99 -19.95 -5.90
C LEU A 160 -4.16 -19.34 -4.51
N LEU A 161 -4.84 -20.03 -3.58
CA LEU A 161 -5.01 -19.54 -2.21
C LEU A 161 -3.68 -19.38 -1.49
N MET A 162 -2.79 -20.39 -1.56
CA MET A 162 -1.47 -20.32 -0.94
C MET A 162 -0.60 -19.26 -1.60
N HIS A 163 -0.68 -19.11 -2.91
CA HIS A 163 0.00 -18.03 -3.63
C HIS A 163 -0.45 -16.65 -3.17
N ILE A 164 -1.76 -16.42 -3.04
CA ILE A 164 -2.31 -15.15 -2.50
C ILE A 164 -1.86 -14.93 -1.05
N LEU A 165 -1.91 -15.94 -0.20
CA LEU A 165 -1.46 -15.83 1.19
C LEU A 165 0.04 -15.54 1.28
N SER A 166 0.86 -16.23 0.51
CA SER A 166 2.31 -15.99 0.43
C SER A 166 2.62 -14.57 -0.05
N PHE A 167 1.89 -14.09 -1.06
CA PHE A 167 2.00 -12.71 -1.52
C PHE A 167 1.71 -11.70 -0.40
N ASN A 168 0.62 -11.89 0.35
CA ASN A 168 0.25 -10.99 1.44
C ASN A 168 1.25 -11.02 2.61
N VAL A 169 1.84 -12.17 2.91
CA VAL A 169 2.96 -12.27 3.86
C VAL A 169 4.16 -11.45 3.35
N GLY A 170 4.44 -11.51 2.06
CA GLY A 170 5.44 -10.68 1.42
C GLY A 170 5.14 -9.18 1.54
N VAL A 171 3.90 -8.78 1.30
CA VAL A 171 3.43 -7.38 1.50
C VAL A 171 3.73 -6.92 2.93
N GLU A 172 3.42 -7.73 3.95
CA GLU A 172 3.67 -7.38 5.35
C GLU A 172 5.18 -7.22 5.64
N PHE A 173 6.03 -8.10 5.12
CA PHE A 173 7.48 -7.93 5.22
C PHE A 173 7.97 -6.65 4.52
N GLY A 174 7.46 -6.35 3.33
CA GLY A 174 7.77 -5.12 2.61
C GLY A 174 7.36 -3.87 3.40
N GLN A 175 6.19 -3.88 4.04
CA GLN A 175 5.72 -2.80 4.90
C GLN A 175 6.64 -2.59 6.11
N ILE A 176 7.00 -3.66 6.80
CA ILE A 176 7.91 -3.59 7.97
C ILE A 176 9.27 -3.03 7.54
N ALA A 177 9.83 -3.50 6.42
CA ALA A 177 11.10 -3.01 5.90
C ALA A 177 11.04 -1.51 5.55
N ALA A 178 9.99 -1.08 4.83
CA ALA A 178 9.78 0.32 4.48
C ALA A 178 9.64 1.20 5.73
N LEU A 179 8.90 0.75 6.74
CA LEU A 179 8.72 1.47 8.01
C LEU A 179 10.02 1.63 8.78
N ILE A 180 10.86 0.59 8.83
CA ILE A 180 12.18 0.67 9.48
C ILE A 180 13.02 1.74 8.79
N VAL A 181 13.09 1.74 7.46
CA VAL A 181 13.84 2.73 6.69
C VAL A 181 13.30 4.15 6.94
N MET A 182 12.00 4.32 6.86
CA MET A 182 11.34 5.62 7.10
C MET A 182 11.58 6.10 8.54
N TRP A 183 11.51 5.22 9.53
CA TRP A 183 11.74 5.54 10.93
C TRP A 183 13.19 5.99 11.18
N ILE A 184 14.15 5.28 10.61
CA ILE A 184 15.59 5.66 10.68
C ILE A 184 15.78 7.03 10.03
N ALA A 185 15.26 7.23 8.82
CA ALA A 185 15.39 8.49 8.09
C ALA A 185 14.81 9.68 8.87
N LEU A 186 13.60 9.51 9.46
CA LEU A 186 12.97 10.56 10.27
C LEU A 186 13.76 10.87 11.55
N ASN A 187 14.30 9.84 12.21
CA ASN A 187 15.11 10.05 13.42
C ASN A 187 16.44 10.77 13.11
N LEU A 188 17.08 10.43 12.00
CA LEU A 188 18.29 11.14 11.54
C LEU A 188 17.97 12.61 11.24
N LEU A 189 16.89 12.89 10.49
CA LEU A 189 16.46 14.25 10.17
C LEU A 189 16.11 15.08 11.42
N ARG A 190 15.53 14.46 12.44
CA ARG A 190 15.21 15.14 13.72
C ARG A 190 16.47 15.49 14.51
N ARG A 191 17.50 14.63 14.47
CA ARG A 191 18.79 14.86 15.16
C ARG A 191 19.62 15.98 14.54
N THR A 192 19.49 16.20 13.23
CA THR A 192 20.24 17.27 12.54
C THR A 192 19.64 18.68 12.71
N ARG A 193 18.46 18.80 13.34
CA ARG A 193 17.79 20.08 13.63
C ARG A 193 18.03 20.62 15.03
N HIS A 194 18.85 19.93 15.82
CA HIS A 194 19.37 20.35 17.11
C HIS A 194 20.88 20.57 17.04
#